data_ebc733f7c7a1498d536f09720683d322
#
_entry.id   ebc733f7c7a1498d536f09720683d322
#
_cell.length_a   1.000
_cell.length_b   1.000
_cell.length_c   1.000
_cell.angle_alpha   90.00
_cell.angle_beta   90.00
_cell.angle_gamma   90.00
#
_symmetry.space_group_name_H-M   'P 1'
#
loop_
_entity.id
_entity.type
_entity.pdbx_description
1 polymer ?
#
loop_
_entity_poly.entity_id
_entity_poly.type
_entity_poly.pdbx_seq_one_letter_code
_entity_poly.pdbx_strand_id
1 'polypeptide(L)'
;MGSFLIGTGVTLVTFYIALIYGSIAIGLIGFAELVLMLLACLYLLIYCRHITADIRIPLTVAEKGKKVTVQLTVDQTMLFPAAKVRYRVRCRNTFAGYARNFWWNGAGLMRGMQCMEKRVVLSHVGSYEYELVKVRIYDLTGLFYVHKKIKRFADIQVLPELDAVAVQVSERVRRYFGEAESYDDFQPGTDVSQIFDVREYRPGDRLQRIHWKLSAKSDGLLVREDSQPLACAVVFLLDMLPQMAGKDRHMRRSREAYAETFLTIAADLVYSMMDAGCPHYVAWQEETEIKRLRVEDEESVYLFLMQFMECQKETAGSLRQRYEQQYRCEHPVHRL
;
A
#
# COMPACT_ATOMS: atom_id res chain seq x y z
N MET A 1 -10.57 -2.41 -33.68
CA MET A 1 -10.63 -1.82 -35.05
C MET A 1 -10.48 -2.87 -36.13
N GLY A 2 -9.58 -3.85 -36.03
CA GLY A 2 -9.45 -4.87 -37.09
C GLY A 2 -10.73 -5.66 -37.39
N SER A 3 -11.44 -6.10 -36.37
CA SER A 3 -12.68 -6.89 -36.54
C SER A 3 -13.84 -6.08 -37.14
N PHE A 4 -13.90 -4.78 -36.84
CA PHE A 4 -14.88 -3.89 -37.50
C PHE A 4 -14.61 -3.76 -39.01
N LEU A 5 -13.35 -3.63 -39.40
CA LEU A 5 -12.91 -3.60 -40.79
C LEU A 5 -13.23 -4.91 -41.51
N ILE A 6 -13.13 -6.04 -40.82
CA ILE A 6 -13.53 -7.36 -41.42
C ILE A 6 -15.04 -7.40 -41.66
N GLY A 7 -15.84 -7.03 -40.65
CA GLY A 7 -17.30 -7.01 -40.82
C GLY A 7 -17.77 -6.07 -41.95
N THR A 8 -17.24 -4.85 -42.02
CA THR A 8 -17.53 -3.91 -43.11
C THR A 8 -17.02 -4.40 -44.44
N GLY A 9 -15.88 -5.09 -44.47
CA GLY A 9 -15.36 -5.72 -45.70
C GLY A 9 -16.29 -6.83 -46.23
N VAL A 10 -16.81 -7.67 -45.37
CA VAL A 10 -17.75 -8.73 -45.74
C VAL A 10 -19.03 -8.13 -46.34
N THR A 11 -19.65 -7.16 -45.66
CA THR A 11 -20.87 -6.50 -46.19
C THR A 11 -20.62 -5.79 -47.50
N LEU A 12 -19.48 -5.16 -47.72
CA LEU A 12 -19.11 -4.55 -49.00
C LEU A 12 -18.99 -5.60 -50.11
N VAL A 13 -18.36 -6.73 -49.81
CA VAL A 13 -18.22 -7.85 -50.78
C VAL A 13 -19.60 -8.42 -51.11
N THR A 14 -20.48 -8.60 -50.13
CA THR A 14 -21.85 -9.09 -50.36
C THR A 14 -22.63 -8.13 -51.27
N PHE A 15 -22.56 -6.83 -51.06
CA PHE A 15 -23.19 -5.84 -51.95
C PHE A 15 -22.56 -5.84 -53.34
N TYR A 16 -21.24 -5.96 -53.45
CA TYR A 16 -20.56 -6.03 -54.74
C TYR A 16 -21.01 -7.26 -55.54
N ILE A 17 -21.13 -8.42 -54.91
CA ILE A 17 -21.65 -9.64 -55.55
C ILE A 17 -23.11 -9.46 -55.98
N ALA A 18 -23.92 -8.84 -55.11
CA ALA A 18 -25.32 -8.55 -55.45
C ALA A 18 -25.46 -7.69 -56.72
N LEU A 19 -24.55 -6.74 -56.90
CA LEU A 19 -24.49 -5.83 -58.04
C LEU A 19 -24.09 -6.56 -59.34
N ILE A 20 -23.08 -7.45 -59.27
CA ILE A 20 -22.61 -8.22 -60.43
C ILE A 20 -23.68 -9.17 -60.90
N TYR A 21 -24.34 -9.91 -60.02
CA TYR A 21 -25.34 -10.91 -60.36
C TYR A 21 -26.75 -10.36 -60.53
N GLY A 22 -26.94 -9.05 -60.28
CA GLY A 22 -28.26 -8.41 -60.36
C GLY A 22 -29.31 -9.04 -59.42
N SER A 23 -28.88 -9.74 -58.37
CA SER A 23 -29.73 -10.54 -57.48
C SER A 23 -30.24 -9.73 -56.31
N ILE A 24 -31.54 -9.48 -56.28
CA ILE A 24 -32.22 -8.80 -55.17
C ILE A 24 -32.04 -9.61 -53.86
N ALA A 25 -32.03 -10.96 -53.93
CA ALA A 25 -31.89 -11.80 -52.77
C ALA A 25 -30.52 -11.59 -52.07
N ILE A 26 -29.42 -11.51 -52.83
CA ILE A 26 -28.09 -11.23 -52.28
C ILE A 26 -28.01 -9.83 -51.69
N GLY A 27 -28.68 -8.85 -52.33
CA GLY A 27 -28.80 -7.49 -51.81
C GLY A 27 -29.53 -7.41 -50.47
N LEU A 28 -30.60 -8.21 -50.30
CA LEU A 28 -31.32 -8.31 -49.04
C LEU A 28 -30.44 -8.93 -47.92
N ILE A 29 -29.58 -9.90 -48.26
CA ILE A 29 -28.63 -10.48 -47.31
C ILE A 29 -27.63 -9.40 -46.83
N GLY A 30 -27.05 -8.65 -47.77
CA GLY A 30 -26.13 -7.57 -47.42
C GLY A 30 -26.79 -6.47 -46.56
N PHE A 31 -28.07 -6.16 -46.85
CA PHE A 31 -28.81 -5.24 -45.99
C PHE A 31 -29.07 -5.80 -44.60
N ALA A 32 -29.41 -7.10 -44.48
CA ALA A 32 -29.58 -7.75 -43.18
C ALA A 32 -28.27 -7.78 -42.37
N GLU A 33 -27.13 -8.05 -43.01
CA GLU A 33 -25.80 -7.98 -42.37
C GLU A 33 -25.52 -6.58 -41.81
N LEU A 34 -25.82 -5.53 -42.58
CA LEU A 34 -25.63 -4.14 -42.16
C LEU A 34 -26.54 -3.80 -40.97
N VAL A 35 -27.80 -4.21 -41.01
CA VAL A 35 -28.73 -3.99 -39.87
C VAL A 35 -28.26 -4.72 -38.64
N LEU A 36 -27.83 -5.97 -38.74
CA LEU A 36 -27.27 -6.74 -37.60
C LEU A 36 -26.03 -6.06 -37.01
N MET A 37 -25.14 -5.55 -37.86
CA MET A 37 -23.95 -4.83 -37.43
C MET A 37 -24.31 -3.56 -36.65
N LEU A 38 -25.29 -2.79 -37.12
CA LEU A 38 -25.78 -1.59 -36.45
C LEU A 38 -26.42 -1.94 -35.09
N LEU A 39 -27.25 -2.99 -35.06
CA LEU A 39 -27.88 -3.48 -33.82
C LEU A 39 -26.83 -3.95 -32.79
N ALA A 40 -25.81 -4.70 -33.24
CA ALA A 40 -24.70 -5.13 -32.36
C ALA A 40 -23.93 -3.94 -31.79
N CYS A 41 -23.67 -2.92 -32.62
CA CYS A 41 -23.01 -1.70 -32.18
C CYS A 41 -23.85 -0.93 -31.14
N LEU A 42 -25.15 -0.75 -31.42
CA LEU A 42 -26.10 -0.09 -30.54
C LEU A 42 -26.22 -0.85 -29.21
N TYR A 43 -26.33 -2.17 -29.28
CA TYR A 43 -26.37 -3.05 -28.11
C TYR A 43 -25.12 -2.86 -27.22
N LEU A 44 -23.90 -2.88 -27.79
CA LEU A 44 -22.66 -2.67 -27.06
C LEU A 44 -22.58 -1.28 -26.40
N LEU A 45 -23.07 -0.24 -27.09
CA LEU A 45 -23.10 1.11 -26.54
C LEU A 45 -24.03 1.20 -25.33
N ILE A 46 -25.20 0.60 -25.39
CA ILE A 46 -26.16 0.53 -24.29
C ILE A 46 -25.57 -0.30 -23.17
N TYR A 47 -25.01 -1.48 -23.48
CA TYR A 47 -24.38 -2.36 -22.47
C TYR A 47 -23.24 -1.66 -21.71
N CYS A 48 -22.43 -0.88 -22.43
CA CYS A 48 -21.33 -0.12 -21.84
C CYS A 48 -21.80 0.91 -20.79
N ARG A 49 -23.00 1.46 -20.94
CA ARG A 49 -23.59 2.39 -19.96
C ARG A 49 -24.05 1.68 -18.69
N HIS A 50 -24.56 0.46 -18.82
CA HIS A 50 -25.20 -0.31 -17.73
C HIS A 50 -24.27 -1.24 -16.96
N ILE A 51 -23.00 -1.37 -17.36
CA ILE A 51 -22.01 -2.14 -16.62
C ILE A 51 -21.28 -1.26 -15.63
N THR A 52 -21.20 -1.71 -14.38
CA THR A 52 -20.33 -1.16 -13.35
C THR A 52 -19.36 -2.25 -12.88
N ALA A 53 -18.16 -1.86 -12.49
CA ALA A 53 -17.19 -2.80 -11.97
C ALA A 53 -16.39 -2.13 -10.84
N ASP A 54 -16.12 -2.90 -9.81
CA ASP A 54 -15.35 -2.50 -8.65
C ASP A 54 -14.29 -3.55 -8.34
N ILE A 55 -13.17 -3.11 -7.77
CA ILE A 55 -12.08 -3.99 -7.36
C ILE A 55 -11.88 -3.84 -5.87
N ARG A 56 -11.78 -4.96 -5.16
CA ARG A 56 -11.57 -5.00 -3.70
C ARG A 56 -10.57 -6.06 -3.32
N ILE A 57 -9.84 -5.78 -2.27
CA ILE A 57 -8.95 -6.72 -1.61
C ILE A 57 -9.42 -6.79 -0.15
N PRO A 58 -9.87 -7.94 0.34
CA PRO A 58 -10.43 -8.06 1.68
C PRO A 58 -9.38 -7.90 2.79
N LEU A 59 -8.09 -8.03 2.44
CA LEU A 59 -6.97 -7.91 3.36
C LEU A 59 -6.26 -6.57 3.12
N THR A 60 -5.98 -5.84 4.18
CA THR A 60 -5.17 -4.60 4.13
C THR A 60 -3.67 -4.90 4.19
N VAL A 61 -3.31 -5.99 4.87
CA VAL A 61 -1.91 -6.42 5.06
C VAL A 61 -1.76 -7.89 4.70
N ALA A 62 -0.65 -8.24 4.09
CA ALA A 62 -0.27 -9.62 3.80
C ALA A 62 1.23 -9.82 3.99
N GLU A 63 1.65 -11.04 4.26
CA GLU A 63 3.05 -11.42 4.29
C GLU A 63 3.56 -11.74 2.88
N LYS A 64 4.84 -11.53 2.65
CA LYS A 64 5.53 -11.86 1.41
C LYS A 64 5.29 -13.33 1.00
N GLY A 65 5.02 -13.55 -0.28
CA GLY A 65 4.83 -14.89 -0.84
C GLY A 65 3.48 -15.54 -0.56
N LYS A 66 2.66 -15.00 0.32
CA LYS A 66 1.29 -15.50 0.56
C LYS A 66 0.36 -15.18 -0.62
N LYS A 67 -0.63 -16.06 -0.81
CA LYS A 67 -1.66 -15.89 -1.84
C LYS A 67 -2.71 -14.90 -1.35
N VAL A 68 -2.87 -13.81 -2.06
CA VAL A 68 -3.88 -12.80 -1.81
C VAL A 68 -5.01 -12.95 -2.83
N THR A 69 -6.25 -12.88 -2.37
CA THR A 69 -7.43 -12.92 -3.24
C THR A 69 -7.83 -11.49 -3.60
N VAL A 70 -7.77 -11.16 -4.89
CA VAL A 70 -8.31 -9.91 -5.43
C VAL A 70 -9.69 -10.20 -5.97
N GLN A 71 -10.70 -9.51 -5.46
CA GLN A 71 -12.09 -9.63 -5.83
C GLN A 71 -12.46 -8.55 -6.84
N LEU A 72 -12.99 -8.97 -7.97
CA LEU A 72 -13.54 -8.08 -8.98
C LEU A 72 -15.07 -8.27 -9.00
N THR A 73 -15.79 -7.32 -8.47
CA THR A 73 -17.25 -7.30 -8.46
C THR A 73 -17.74 -6.55 -9.68
N VAL A 74 -18.60 -7.17 -10.44
CA VAL A 74 -19.18 -6.58 -11.64
C VAL A 74 -20.68 -6.68 -11.55
N ASP A 75 -21.35 -5.56 -11.72
CA ASP A 75 -22.82 -5.50 -11.80
C ASP A 75 -23.25 -5.05 -13.18
N GLN A 76 -24.24 -5.75 -13.70
CA GLN A 76 -24.86 -5.40 -14.97
C GLN A 76 -26.38 -5.61 -14.92
N THR A 77 -27.10 -4.67 -15.52
CA THR A 77 -28.56 -4.64 -15.46
C THR A 77 -29.23 -5.10 -16.75
N MET A 78 -28.44 -5.36 -17.81
CA MET A 78 -28.97 -5.76 -19.11
C MET A 78 -29.48 -7.20 -19.11
N LEU A 79 -30.53 -7.45 -19.87
CA LEU A 79 -31.18 -8.76 -19.99
C LEU A 79 -30.28 -9.78 -20.71
N PHE A 80 -29.62 -9.35 -21.78
CA PHE A 80 -28.79 -10.22 -22.61
C PHE A 80 -27.31 -10.15 -22.15
N PRO A 81 -26.62 -11.28 -22.10
CA PRO A 81 -25.19 -11.31 -21.73
C PRO A 81 -24.32 -10.78 -22.87
N ALA A 82 -23.15 -10.23 -22.51
CA ALA A 82 -22.06 -10.04 -23.46
C ALA A 82 -21.37 -11.38 -23.72
N ALA A 83 -20.81 -11.58 -24.92
CA ALA A 83 -20.10 -12.83 -25.23
C ALA A 83 -18.84 -13.00 -24.39
N LYS A 84 -18.10 -11.91 -24.20
CA LYS A 84 -16.84 -11.89 -23.48
C LYS A 84 -16.59 -10.52 -22.90
N VAL A 85 -16.09 -10.50 -21.67
CA VAL A 85 -15.65 -9.27 -21.03
C VAL A 85 -14.19 -9.43 -20.59
N ARG A 86 -13.36 -8.42 -20.84
CA ARG A 86 -11.95 -8.41 -20.42
C ARG A 86 -11.65 -7.18 -19.59
N TYR A 87 -11.00 -7.38 -18.47
CA TYR A 87 -10.65 -6.34 -17.51
C TYR A 87 -9.17 -6.05 -17.59
N ARG A 88 -8.80 -4.78 -17.74
CA ARG A 88 -7.41 -4.36 -17.63
C ARG A 88 -7.16 -3.85 -16.24
N VAL A 89 -6.39 -4.61 -15.49
CA VAL A 89 -5.95 -4.28 -14.14
C VAL A 89 -4.48 -3.87 -14.18
N ARG A 90 -4.17 -2.73 -13.58
CA ARG A 90 -2.81 -2.28 -13.34
C ARG A 90 -2.47 -2.56 -11.88
N CYS A 91 -1.40 -3.27 -11.64
CA CYS A 91 -0.82 -3.45 -10.31
C CYS A 91 0.43 -2.59 -10.24
N ARG A 92 0.49 -1.68 -9.28
CA ARG A 92 1.64 -0.83 -9.01
C ARG A 92 2.17 -1.16 -7.62
N ASN A 93 3.47 -1.37 -7.48
CA ASN A 93 4.14 -1.32 -6.20
C ASN A 93 4.71 0.10 -6.04
N THR A 94 4.14 0.89 -5.15
CA THR A 94 4.52 2.29 -4.94
C THR A 94 5.88 2.38 -4.27
N PHE A 95 6.20 1.43 -3.38
CA PHE A 95 7.47 1.37 -2.68
C PHE A 95 8.64 1.07 -3.63
N ALA A 96 8.53 0.04 -4.46
CA ALA A 96 9.57 -0.35 -5.42
C ALA A 96 9.50 0.45 -6.74
N GLY A 97 8.45 1.25 -6.95
CA GLY A 97 8.31 2.14 -8.11
C GLY A 97 8.06 1.44 -9.43
N TYR A 98 7.46 0.26 -9.46
CA TYR A 98 7.11 -0.45 -10.69
C TYR A 98 5.62 -0.67 -10.87
N ALA A 99 5.20 -0.83 -12.12
CA ALA A 99 3.82 -1.13 -12.47
C ALA A 99 3.76 -2.24 -13.53
N ARG A 100 2.79 -3.15 -13.36
CA ARG A 100 2.48 -4.21 -14.33
C ARG A 100 1.02 -4.12 -14.73
N ASN A 101 0.73 -4.44 -16.00
CA ASN A 101 -0.64 -4.49 -16.50
C ASN A 101 -1.01 -5.93 -16.81
N PHE A 102 -2.18 -6.33 -16.34
CA PHE A 102 -2.74 -7.65 -16.57
C PHE A 102 -4.08 -7.55 -17.30
N TRP A 103 -4.40 -8.57 -18.09
CA TRP A 103 -5.72 -8.74 -18.64
C TRP A 103 -6.39 -9.93 -17.97
N TRP A 104 -7.50 -9.68 -17.31
CA TRP A 104 -8.34 -10.72 -16.75
C TRP A 104 -9.50 -10.98 -17.67
N ASN A 105 -9.74 -12.26 -17.98
CA ASN A 105 -10.86 -12.66 -18.81
C ASN A 105 -12.04 -12.99 -17.90
N GLY A 106 -13.19 -12.38 -18.17
CA GLY A 106 -14.47 -12.75 -17.59
C GLY A 106 -15.32 -13.46 -18.64
N ALA A 107 -16.15 -14.39 -18.20
CA ALA A 107 -17.22 -14.94 -19.03
C ALA A 107 -18.27 -13.88 -19.31
N GLY A 108 -19.15 -14.14 -20.26
CA GLY A 108 -20.30 -13.29 -20.52
C GLY A 108 -21.12 -13.11 -19.25
N LEU A 109 -21.28 -11.86 -18.83
CA LEU A 109 -21.96 -11.54 -17.60
C LEU A 109 -23.46 -11.65 -17.80
N MET A 110 -24.12 -12.51 -17.04
CA MET A 110 -25.57 -12.51 -16.91
C MET A 110 -26.03 -11.33 -16.06
N ARG A 111 -27.30 -11.00 -16.13
CA ARG A 111 -27.91 -9.93 -15.32
C ARG A 111 -27.65 -10.14 -13.84
N GLY A 112 -27.23 -9.08 -13.15
CA GLY A 112 -26.99 -9.05 -11.70
C GLY A 112 -25.52 -8.89 -11.34
N MET A 113 -25.25 -8.95 -10.04
CA MET A 113 -23.92 -8.81 -9.49
C MET A 113 -23.17 -10.14 -9.57
N GLN A 114 -21.99 -10.10 -10.12
CA GLN A 114 -21.08 -11.25 -10.18
C GLN A 114 -19.74 -10.88 -9.57
N CYS A 115 -19.21 -11.75 -8.73
CA CYS A 115 -17.90 -11.61 -8.13
C CYS A 115 -16.94 -12.61 -8.76
N MET A 116 -15.82 -12.13 -9.25
CA MET A 116 -14.71 -12.94 -9.75
C MET A 116 -13.53 -12.80 -8.80
N GLU A 117 -13.03 -13.93 -8.34
CA GLU A 117 -11.85 -13.97 -7.49
C GLU A 117 -10.62 -14.37 -8.29
N LYS A 118 -9.55 -13.62 -8.09
CA LYS A 118 -8.25 -13.92 -8.66
C LYS A 118 -7.22 -14.02 -7.53
N ARG A 119 -6.64 -15.19 -7.37
CA ARG A 119 -5.53 -15.40 -6.43
C ARG A 119 -4.23 -14.93 -7.09
N VAL A 120 -3.54 -14.01 -6.41
CA VAL A 120 -2.26 -13.45 -6.85
C VAL A 120 -1.24 -13.71 -5.76
N VAL A 121 -0.03 -14.11 -6.16
CA VAL A 121 1.10 -14.23 -5.24
C VAL A 121 1.89 -12.94 -5.30
N LEU A 122 2.04 -12.27 -4.16
CA LEU A 122 2.83 -11.06 -4.02
C LEU A 122 4.25 -11.47 -3.57
N SER A 123 5.16 -11.56 -4.53
CA SER A 123 6.52 -12.07 -4.33
C SER A 123 7.50 -11.04 -3.78
N HIS A 124 7.13 -9.78 -3.75
CA HIS A 124 7.98 -8.67 -3.27
C HIS A 124 7.27 -7.88 -2.19
N VAL A 125 8.03 -7.34 -1.27
CA VAL A 125 7.52 -6.44 -0.22
C VAL A 125 7.15 -5.06 -0.78
N GLY A 126 6.28 -4.35 -0.08
CA GLY A 126 5.90 -2.99 -0.41
C GLY A 126 4.41 -2.74 -0.48
N SER A 127 4.03 -1.52 -0.76
CA SER A 127 2.63 -1.11 -0.92
C SER A 127 2.17 -1.33 -2.36
N TYR A 128 1.15 -2.15 -2.53
CA TYR A 128 0.58 -2.49 -3.83
C TYR A 128 -0.77 -1.81 -4.03
N GLU A 129 -0.88 -1.06 -5.11
CA GLU A 129 -2.11 -0.45 -5.60
C GLU A 129 -2.61 -1.20 -6.83
N TYR A 130 -3.81 -1.72 -6.76
CA TYR A 130 -4.51 -2.36 -7.88
C TYR A 130 -5.53 -1.39 -8.46
N GLU A 131 -5.30 -0.94 -9.69
CA GLU A 131 -6.19 -0.05 -10.43
C GLU A 131 -6.94 -0.82 -11.51
N LEU A 132 -8.26 -0.80 -11.47
CA LEU A 132 -9.09 -1.24 -12.60
C LEU A 132 -9.15 -0.10 -13.63
N VAL A 133 -8.36 -0.22 -14.70
CA VAL A 133 -8.15 0.86 -15.68
C VAL A 133 -9.30 0.93 -16.70
N LYS A 134 -9.67 -0.22 -17.26
CA LYS A 134 -10.71 -0.31 -18.28
C LYS A 134 -11.29 -1.70 -18.43
N VAL A 135 -12.51 -1.74 -18.90
CA VAL A 135 -13.25 -2.95 -19.27
C VAL A 135 -13.45 -2.94 -20.78
N ARG A 136 -13.20 -4.07 -21.45
CA ARG A 136 -13.56 -4.32 -22.85
C ARG A 136 -14.71 -5.30 -22.88
N ILE A 137 -15.75 -4.94 -23.61
CA ILE A 137 -16.98 -5.71 -23.75
C ILE A 137 -17.09 -6.10 -25.21
N TYR A 138 -17.22 -7.39 -25.47
CA TYR A 138 -17.35 -7.94 -26.81
C TYR A 138 -18.80 -8.30 -27.07
N ASP A 139 -19.25 -8.10 -28.32
CA ASP A 139 -20.56 -8.55 -28.78
C ASP A 139 -20.65 -10.08 -28.83
N LEU A 140 -21.84 -10.60 -29.14
CA LEU A 140 -22.10 -12.03 -29.23
C LEU A 140 -21.29 -12.74 -30.32
N THR A 141 -20.94 -12.02 -31.38
CA THR A 141 -20.12 -12.55 -32.48
C THR A 141 -18.63 -12.46 -32.18
N GLY A 142 -18.23 -11.67 -31.18
CA GLY A 142 -16.82 -11.38 -30.85
C GLY A 142 -16.11 -10.47 -31.88
N LEU A 143 -16.84 -9.97 -32.89
CA LEU A 143 -16.31 -9.12 -33.94
C LEU A 143 -16.12 -7.67 -33.47
N PHE A 144 -17.06 -7.20 -32.65
CA PHE A 144 -17.05 -5.83 -32.16
C PHE A 144 -16.72 -5.79 -30.67
N TYR A 145 -16.07 -4.72 -30.27
CA TYR A 145 -15.88 -4.45 -28.85
C TYR A 145 -15.91 -2.95 -28.56
N VAL A 146 -16.42 -2.62 -27.39
CA VAL A 146 -16.38 -1.28 -26.81
C VAL A 146 -15.59 -1.33 -25.52
N HIS A 147 -14.97 -0.23 -25.16
CA HIS A 147 -14.26 -0.14 -23.89
C HIS A 147 -14.81 1.01 -23.04
N LYS A 148 -14.97 0.71 -21.74
CA LYS A 148 -15.32 1.68 -20.71
C LYS A 148 -14.09 1.91 -19.83
N LYS A 149 -13.71 3.16 -19.65
CA LYS A 149 -12.70 3.53 -18.66
C LYS A 149 -13.34 3.50 -17.28
N ILE A 150 -12.71 2.80 -16.36
CA ILE A 150 -13.14 2.71 -14.96
C ILE A 150 -11.89 3.00 -14.14
N LYS A 151 -12.02 3.87 -13.14
CA LYS A 151 -10.95 4.14 -12.19
C LYS A 151 -11.43 3.69 -10.82
N ARG A 152 -11.04 2.51 -10.41
CA ARG A 152 -11.27 1.96 -9.07
C ARG A 152 -9.95 1.41 -8.57
N PHE A 153 -9.71 1.61 -7.28
CA PHE A 153 -8.46 1.28 -6.62
C PHE A 153 -8.72 0.34 -5.46
N ALA A 154 -7.78 -0.52 -5.20
CA ALA A 154 -7.70 -1.33 -4.00
C ALA A 154 -6.22 -1.49 -3.66
N ASP A 155 -5.90 -1.30 -2.40
CA ASP A 155 -4.53 -1.29 -1.88
C ASP A 155 -4.32 -2.44 -0.91
N ILE A 156 -3.09 -2.90 -0.86
CA ILE A 156 -2.62 -3.89 0.11
C ILE A 156 -1.14 -3.65 0.38
N GLN A 157 -0.77 -3.75 1.64
CA GLN A 157 0.62 -3.69 2.07
C GLN A 157 1.16 -5.10 2.27
N VAL A 158 2.34 -5.35 1.70
CA VAL A 158 3.06 -6.62 1.83
C VAL A 158 4.27 -6.39 2.71
N LEU A 159 4.22 -6.97 3.90
CA LEU A 159 5.28 -6.88 4.88
C LEU A 159 6.39 -7.90 4.61
N PRO A 160 7.65 -7.58 4.94
CA PRO A 160 8.71 -8.56 4.98
C PRO A 160 8.44 -9.61 6.08
N GLU A 161 9.01 -10.77 5.95
CA GLU A 161 9.20 -11.70 7.06
C GLU A 161 10.17 -11.04 8.05
N LEU A 162 9.86 -11.08 9.34
CA LEU A 162 10.71 -10.50 10.39
C LEU A 162 11.60 -11.61 10.94
N ASP A 163 12.88 -11.52 10.66
CA ASP A 163 13.88 -12.44 11.18
C ASP A 163 14.70 -11.75 12.28
N ALA A 164 14.74 -12.36 13.47
CA ALA A 164 15.60 -11.86 14.55
C ALA A 164 17.07 -12.13 14.22
N VAL A 165 17.83 -11.06 14.02
CA VAL A 165 19.26 -11.11 13.82
C VAL A 165 19.96 -10.91 15.19
N ALA A 166 21.01 -11.65 15.45
CA ALA A 166 21.76 -11.50 16.69
C ALA A 166 22.41 -10.11 16.77
N VAL A 167 21.79 -9.20 17.53
CA VAL A 167 22.29 -7.85 17.76
C VAL A 167 23.05 -7.83 19.08
N GLN A 168 24.31 -7.40 19.04
CA GLN A 168 25.09 -7.15 20.25
C GLN A 168 24.94 -5.68 20.64
N VAL A 169 24.09 -5.41 21.61
CA VAL A 169 23.97 -4.07 22.19
C VAL A 169 25.14 -3.84 23.16
N SER A 170 25.97 -2.84 22.85
CA SER A 170 27.12 -2.52 23.73
C SER A 170 26.65 -2.08 25.11
N GLU A 171 27.46 -2.39 26.15
CA GLU A 171 27.17 -1.94 27.52
C GLU A 171 27.04 -0.42 27.65
N ARG A 172 27.70 0.33 26.77
CA ARG A 172 27.60 1.80 26.71
C ARG A 172 26.19 2.24 26.32
N VAL A 173 25.58 1.58 25.34
CA VAL A 173 24.19 1.84 24.94
C VAL A 173 23.23 1.42 26.05
N ARG A 174 23.46 0.27 26.69
CA ARG A 174 22.66 -0.18 27.86
C ARG A 174 22.72 0.76 29.06
N ARG A 175 23.89 1.34 29.35
CA ARG A 175 24.01 2.35 30.43
C ARG A 175 23.26 3.63 30.13
N TYR A 176 23.19 4.01 28.87
CA TYR A 176 22.41 5.20 28.42
C TYR A 176 20.92 5.07 28.73
N PHE A 177 20.38 3.87 28.80
CA PHE A 177 19.00 3.61 29.25
C PHE A 177 18.80 3.86 30.76
N GLY A 178 19.87 3.87 31.55
CA GLY A 178 19.83 4.09 33.01
C GLY A 178 19.97 5.55 33.40
N GLU A 179 20.49 6.42 32.54
CA GLU A 179 20.74 7.83 32.79
C GLU A 179 20.04 8.67 31.75
N ALA A 180 18.72 8.82 31.89
CA ALA A 180 17.97 9.71 31.01
C ALA A 180 18.35 11.17 31.32
N GLU A 181 18.93 11.86 30.34
CA GLU A 181 19.26 13.29 30.45
C GLU A 181 18.01 14.19 30.27
N SER A 182 16.92 13.67 29.70
CA SER A 182 15.67 14.39 29.51
C SER A 182 14.46 13.51 29.81
N TYR A 183 13.43 14.13 30.32
CA TYR A 183 12.17 13.51 30.70
C TYR A 183 11.00 14.17 29.98
N ASP A 184 9.92 13.41 29.80
CA ASP A 184 8.70 13.96 29.22
C ASP A 184 8.01 14.89 30.21
N ASP A 185 7.80 16.15 29.83
CA ASP A 185 7.12 17.16 30.65
C ASP A 185 5.57 17.03 30.60
N PHE A 186 5.05 16.14 29.77
CA PHE A 186 3.62 16.01 29.52
C PHE A 186 3.02 14.67 29.96
N GLN A 187 3.84 13.64 30.18
CA GLN A 187 3.36 12.29 30.53
C GLN A 187 4.11 11.70 31.72
N PRO A 188 3.35 11.15 32.71
CA PRO A 188 3.94 10.39 33.80
C PRO A 188 4.55 9.07 33.28
N GLY A 189 5.63 8.61 33.86
CA GLY A 189 6.36 7.42 33.47
C GLY A 189 6.64 6.44 34.58
N THR A 190 7.75 5.70 34.43
CA THR A 190 8.13 4.63 35.34
C THR A 190 9.49 4.85 36.00
N ASP A 191 10.21 5.91 35.65
CA ASP A 191 11.53 6.18 36.22
C ASP A 191 11.42 6.90 37.57
N VAL A 192 11.83 6.20 38.60
CA VAL A 192 11.79 6.65 40.01
C VAL A 192 12.86 7.70 40.31
N SER A 193 13.86 7.88 39.43
CA SER A 193 14.97 8.79 39.64
C SER A 193 14.56 10.25 39.57
N GLN A 194 13.51 10.56 38.81
CA GLN A 194 12.96 11.91 38.70
C GLN A 194 11.45 11.91 38.94
N ILE A 195 10.99 12.96 39.63
CA ILE A 195 9.56 13.15 39.94
C ILE A 195 8.95 14.01 38.83
N PHE A 196 7.94 13.47 38.16
CA PHE A 196 7.13 14.20 37.16
C PHE A 196 6.21 15.20 37.84
N ASP A 197 5.38 14.69 38.79
CA ASP A 197 4.41 15.51 39.49
C ASP A 197 4.09 14.90 40.89
N VAL A 198 3.33 15.64 41.68
CA VAL A 198 2.86 15.18 42.99
C VAL A 198 1.36 15.41 43.07
N ARG A 199 0.60 14.32 43.14
CA ARG A 199 -0.86 14.34 43.24
C ARG A 199 -1.36 13.75 44.57
N GLU A 200 -2.64 13.97 44.84
CA GLU A 200 -3.28 13.35 45.98
C GLU A 200 -3.37 11.81 45.85
N TYR A 201 -3.20 11.15 46.98
CA TYR A 201 -3.29 9.71 47.09
C TYR A 201 -4.70 9.20 46.70
N ARG A 202 -4.74 8.13 45.93
CA ARG A 202 -5.97 7.41 45.61
C ARG A 202 -5.89 5.97 46.09
N PRO A 203 -7.03 5.37 46.57
CA PRO A 203 -7.03 3.95 46.96
C PRO A 203 -6.52 3.08 45.82
N GLY A 204 -5.44 2.31 46.06
CA GLY A 204 -4.75 1.48 45.05
C GLY A 204 -3.35 1.96 44.73
N ASP A 205 -2.97 3.19 45.11
CA ASP A 205 -1.60 3.66 44.93
C ASP A 205 -0.63 2.92 45.85
N ARG A 206 0.57 2.66 45.37
CA ARG A 206 1.63 1.99 46.16
C ARG A 206 2.13 2.91 47.26
N LEU A 207 2.09 2.43 48.50
CA LEU A 207 2.52 3.19 49.69
C LEU A 207 3.98 3.66 49.62
N GLN A 208 4.82 2.96 48.85
CA GLN A 208 6.22 3.32 48.61
C GLN A 208 6.41 4.63 47.83
N ARG A 209 5.37 5.04 47.07
CA ARG A 209 5.35 6.26 46.27
C ARG A 209 4.87 7.50 47.06
N ILE A 210 4.47 7.34 48.32
CA ILE A 210 4.03 8.47 49.16
C ILE A 210 5.19 9.42 49.41
N HIS A 211 4.97 10.71 49.14
CA HIS A 211 5.91 11.75 49.44
C HIS A 211 5.74 12.25 50.88
N TRP A 212 6.24 11.45 51.87
CA TRP A 212 6.04 11.69 53.29
C TRP A 212 6.40 13.10 53.76
N LYS A 213 7.46 13.69 53.22
CA LYS A 213 7.90 15.06 53.59
C LYS A 213 6.91 16.14 53.18
N LEU A 214 6.25 16.00 51.99
CA LEU A 214 5.21 16.93 51.52
C LEU A 214 3.90 16.64 52.21
N SER A 215 3.50 15.38 52.33
CA SER A 215 2.28 14.98 53.03
C SER A 215 2.22 15.45 54.47
N ALA A 216 3.38 15.51 55.15
CA ALA A 216 3.47 16.05 56.53
C ALA A 216 3.23 17.57 56.62
N LYS A 217 3.25 18.28 55.50
CA LYS A 217 2.99 19.73 55.40
C LYS A 217 1.65 20.07 54.77
N SER A 218 0.93 19.09 54.28
CA SER A 218 -0.39 19.21 53.64
C SER A 218 -1.44 18.44 54.43
N ASP A 219 -2.70 18.76 54.28
CA ASP A 219 -3.81 18.09 54.96
C ASP A 219 -4.16 16.72 54.38
N GLY A 220 -3.36 16.20 53.42
CA GLY A 220 -3.62 14.92 52.72
C GLY A 220 -2.35 14.14 52.39
N LEU A 221 -2.52 12.86 52.05
CA LEU A 221 -1.41 12.03 51.56
C LEU A 221 -1.13 12.38 50.11
N LEU A 222 0.12 12.69 49.78
CA LEU A 222 0.61 13.01 48.46
C LEU A 222 1.48 11.91 47.90
N VAL A 223 1.22 11.54 46.64
CA VAL A 223 1.95 10.48 45.91
C VAL A 223 2.79 11.09 44.80
N ARG A 224 4.01 10.62 44.64
CA ARG A 224 4.90 10.98 43.53
C ARG A 224 4.47 10.26 42.27
N GLU A 225 4.37 10.98 41.20
CA GLU A 225 4.34 10.41 39.86
C GLU A 225 5.76 10.42 39.29
N ASP A 226 6.19 9.24 38.82
CA ASP A 226 7.54 9.07 38.27
C ASP A 226 7.58 9.67 36.87
N SER A 227 8.74 10.11 36.41
CA SER A 227 8.94 10.72 35.10
C SER A 227 9.09 9.66 34.01
N GLN A 228 8.73 10.02 32.77
CA GLN A 228 8.96 9.21 31.60
C GLN A 228 10.30 9.60 30.97
N PRO A 229 11.31 8.72 30.96
CA PRO A 229 12.58 9.03 30.32
C PRO A 229 12.39 9.15 28.80
N LEU A 230 12.82 10.26 28.22
CA LEU A 230 12.78 10.52 26.77
C LEU A 230 14.02 9.97 26.04
N ALA A 231 15.01 9.50 26.78
CA ALA A 231 16.26 9.04 26.20
C ALA A 231 16.09 7.70 25.48
N CYS A 232 16.11 7.75 24.15
CA CYS A 232 16.46 6.61 23.33
C CYS A 232 17.91 6.78 22.87
N ALA A 233 18.79 5.88 23.31
CA ALA A 233 20.21 5.95 22.97
C ALA A 233 20.52 5.70 21.48
N VAL A 234 19.57 5.16 20.72
CA VAL A 234 19.77 4.76 19.33
C VAL A 234 18.70 5.37 18.43
N VAL A 235 19.16 5.96 17.33
CA VAL A 235 18.30 6.45 16.26
C VAL A 235 18.75 5.83 14.95
N PHE A 236 17.86 5.09 14.28
CA PHE A 236 18.10 4.59 12.94
C PHE A 236 17.63 5.62 11.91
N LEU A 237 18.57 6.15 11.16
CA LEU A 237 18.27 7.05 10.05
C LEU A 237 18.16 6.24 8.77
N LEU A 238 16.95 6.10 8.23
CA LEU A 238 16.69 5.35 7.02
C LEU A 238 16.76 6.28 5.81
N ASP A 239 17.93 6.29 5.18
CA ASP A 239 18.21 7.08 3.97
C ASP A 239 18.22 6.15 2.75
N MET A 240 17.11 6.13 2.04
CA MET A 240 17.00 5.36 0.81
C MET A 240 17.49 6.21 -0.35
N LEU A 241 18.70 5.90 -0.87
CA LEU A 241 19.31 6.62 -1.97
C LEU A 241 18.34 6.82 -3.15
N PRO A 242 18.30 8.04 -3.75
CA PRO A 242 17.49 8.32 -4.91
C PRO A 242 17.90 7.39 -6.05
N GLN A 243 16.95 6.64 -6.53
CA GLN A 243 17.23 5.58 -7.48
C GLN A 243 17.39 6.15 -8.87
N MET A 244 18.39 5.66 -9.58
CA MET A 244 18.67 5.99 -10.98
C MET A 244 17.39 5.91 -11.82
N ALA A 245 16.96 7.03 -12.35
CA ALA A 245 15.79 7.16 -13.20
C ALA A 245 16.06 6.53 -14.57
N GLY A 246 16.09 5.19 -14.64
CA GLY A 246 16.27 4.44 -15.86
C GLY A 246 15.00 3.72 -16.30
N LYS A 247 14.67 3.79 -17.60
CA LYS A 247 13.54 3.06 -18.19
C LYS A 247 13.88 1.60 -18.51
N ASP A 248 15.11 1.19 -18.37
CA ASP A 248 15.60 -0.13 -18.72
C ASP A 248 15.09 -1.23 -17.80
N ARG A 249 14.82 -2.40 -18.38
CA ARG A 249 14.27 -3.58 -17.67
C ARG A 249 15.25 -4.12 -16.62
N HIS A 250 16.55 -4.05 -16.87
CA HIS A 250 17.60 -4.45 -15.92
C HIS A 250 17.64 -3.51 -14.71
N MET A 251 17.66 -2.20 -14.93
CA MET A 251 17.62 -1.20 -13.86
C MET A 251 16.36 -1.33 -13.00
N ARG A 252 15.21 -1.69 -13.60
CA ARG A 252 13.97 -1.90 -12.88
C ARG A 252 14.05 -3.07 -11.92
N ARG A 253 14.63 -4.21 -12.34
CA ARG A 253 14.81 -5.39 -11.46
C ARG A 253 15.80 -5.12 -10.32
N SER A 254 16.89 -4.43 -10.62
CA SER A 254 17.88 -4.02 -9.60
C SER A 254 17.25 -3.10 -8.56
N ARG A 255 16.37 -2.22 -8.98
CA ARG A 255 15.60 -1.31 -8.12
C ARG A 255 14.62 -2.05 -7.20
N GLU A 256 13.86 -3.00 -7.77
CA GLU A 256 12.94 -3.85 -7.01
C GLU A 256 13.71 -4.63 -5.94
N ALA A 257 14.83 -5.26 -6.32
CA ALA A 257 15.67 -6.02 -5.40
C ALA A 257 16.32 -5.12 -4.33
N TYR A 258 16.81 -3.94 -4.70
CA TYR A 258 17.38 -2.99 -3.75
C TYR A 258 16.35 -2.52 -2.72
N ALA A 259 15.16 -2.11 -3.16
CA ALA A 259 14.12 -1.65 -2.27
C ALA A 259 13.66 -2.75 -1.31
N GLU A 260 13.56 -3.98 -1.80
CA GLU A 260 13.20 -5.15 -1.01
C GLU A 260 14.28 -5.46 0.04
N THR A 261 15.55 -5.54 -0.39
CA THR A 261 16.67 -5.83 0.53
C THR A 261 16.81 -4.74 1.59
N PHE A 262 16.69 -3.46 1.20
CA PHE A 262 16.75 -2.34 2.13
C PHE A 262 15.66 -2.43 3.19
N LEU A 263 14.40 -2.69 2.78
CA LEU A 263 13.28 -2.79 3.71
C LEU A 263 13.41 -4.01 4.63
N THR A 264 13.85 -5.15 4.11
CA THR A 264 14.08 -6.36 4.91
C THR A 264 15.15 -6.12 5.96
N ILE A 265 16.31 -5.57 5.57
CA ILE A 265 17.40 -5.26 6.53
C ILE A 265 16.93 -4.25 7.58
N ALA A 266 16.20 -3.21 7.17
CA ALA A 266 15.69 -2.22 8.11
C ALA A 266 14.69 -2.84 9.10
N ALA A 267 13.79 -3.70 8.61
CA ALA A 267 12.81 -4.41 9.42
C ALA A 267 13.48 -5.34 10.43
N ASP A 268 14.43 -6.18 9.97
CA ASP A 268 15.15 -7.14 10.81
C ASP A 268 15.96 -6.43 11.89
N LEU A 269 16.62 -5.31 11.54
CA LEU A 269 17.39 -4.53 12.48
C LEU A 269 16.52 -3.88 13.56
N VAL A 270 15.42 -3.25 13.16
CA VAL A 270 14.46 -2.61 14.06
C VAL A 270 13.82 -3.65 14.98
N TYR A 271 13.37 -4.77 14.41
CA TYR A 271 12.79 -5.87 15.17
C TYR A 271 13.78 -6.47 16.18
N SER A 272 15.02 -6.73 15.74
CA SER A 272 16.06 -7.31 16.61
C SER A 272 16.46 -6.39 17.75
N MET A 273 16.47 -5.08 17.54
CA MET A 273 16.72 -4.12 18.62
C MET A 273 15.58 -4.08 19.64
N MET A 274 14.35 -4.16 19.16
CA MET A 274 13.16 -4.24 20.02
C MET A 274 13.18 -5.56 20.82
N ASP A 275 13.46 -6.69 20.18
CA ASP A 275 13.56 -8.02 20.83
C ASP A 275 14.69 -8.07 21.86
N ALA A 276 15.81 -7.36 21.64
CA ALA A 276 16.88 -7.17 22.60
C ALA A 276 16.51 -6.25 23.79
N GLY A 277 15.26 -5.79 23.88
CA GLY A 277 14.78 -4.90 24.94
C GLY A 277 15.36 -3.49 24.87
N CYS A 278 15.72 -3.02 23.67
CA CYS A 278 16.28 -1.69 23.43
C CYS A 278 15.28 -0.79 22.69
N PRO A 279 14.50 0.04 23.39
CA PRO A 279 13.69 1.07 22.76
C PRO A 279 14.56 2.00 21.94
N HIS A 280 14.11 2.33 20.73
CA HIS A 280 14.90 3.14 19.81
C HIS A 280 13.99 3.98 18.91
N TYR A 281 14.57 5.00 18.28
CA TYR A 281 13.87 5.78 17.26
C TYR A 281 14.25 5.33 15.86
N VAL A 282 13.26 5.30 14.99
CA VAL A 282 13.45 5.17 13.55
C VAL A 282 13.02 6.48 12.91
N ALA A 283 13.87 7.06 12.07
CA ALA A 283 13.58 8.31 11.41
C ALA A 283 13.86 8.22 9.90
N TRP A 284 12.98 8.82 9.12
CA TRP A 284 13.07 8.87 7.66
C TRP A 284 12.54 10.21 7.16
N GLN A 285 12.87 10.51 5.92
CA GLN A 285 12.36 11.72 5.28
C GLN A 285 11.01 11.43 4.61
N GLU A 286 10.02 12.27 4.88
CA GLU A 286 8.74 12.31 4.18
C GLU A 286 8.55 13.71 3.60
N GLU A 287 8.54 13.79 2.26
CA GLU A 287 8.51 15.08 1.54
C GLU A 287 9.58 16.06 2.02
N THR A 288 9.19 17.06 2.81
CA THR A 288 10.09 18.10 3.35
C THR A 288 10.43 17.91 4.83
N GLU A 289 9.68 17.08 5.54
CA GLU A 289 9.82 16.87 6.98
C GLU A 289 10.49 15.53 7.31
N ILE A 290 11.09 15.45 8.49
CA ILE A 290 11.60 14.19 9.02
C ILE A 290 10.56 13.64 9.97
N LYS A 291 10.06 12.47 9.65
CA LYS A 291 9.26 11.66 10.56
C LYS A 291 10.17 10.86 11.48
N ARG A 292 9.79 10.78 12.73
CA ARG A 292 10.44 9.97 13.77
C ARG A 292 9.38 9.17 14.50
N LEU A 293 9.62 7.88 14.62
CA LEU A 293 8.77 6.96 15.37
C LEU A 293 9.59 6.24 16.43
N ARG A 294 9.06 6.17 17.64
CA ARG A 294 9.65 5.39 18.73
C ARG A 294 9.19 3.94 18.63
N VAL A 295 10.13 3.02 18.73
CA VAL A 295 9.88 1.58 18.66
C VAL A 295 10.21 0.97 20.01
N GLU A 296 9.18 0.38 20.65
CA GLU A 296 9.27 -0.25 21.98
C GLU A 296 8.68 -1.65 21.97
N ASP A 297 7.71 -1.90 21.10
CA ASP A 297 6.94 -3.13 21.01
C ASP A 297 6.73 -3.57 19.56
N GLU A 298 6.17 -4.75 19.38
CA GLU A 298 5.93 -5.33 18.05
C GLU A 298 4.92 -4.50 17.24
N GLU A 299 3.93 -3.88 17.88
CA GLU A 299 2.95 -3.03 17.21
C GLU A 299 3.62 -1.80 16.59
N SER A 300 4.55 -1.19 17.30
CA SER A 300 5.33 -0.05 16.79
C SER A 300 6.25 -0.41 15.62
N VAL A 301 6.78 -1.65 15.57
CA VAL A 301 7.53 -2.16 14.40
C VAL A 301 6.61 -2.24 13.17
N TYR A 302 5.41 -2.82 13.31
CA TYR A 302 4.46 -2.87 12.20
C TYR A 302 4.00 -1.49 11.77
N LEU A 303 3.73 -0.58 12.71
CA LEU A 303 3.36 0.80 12.41
C LEU A 303 4.46 1.53 11.63
N PHE A 304 5.72 1.36 12.04
CA PHE A 304 6.88 1.86 11.30
C PHE A 304 6.90 1.35 9.87
N LEU A 305 6.78 0.03 9.66
CA LEU A 305 6.84 -0.57 8.34
C LEU A 305 5.72 -0.06 7.43
N MET A 306 4.49 0.05 7.96
CA MET A 306 3.34 0.56 7.22
C MET A 306 3.57 2.01 6.78
N GLN A 307 3.95 2.90 7.69
CA GLN A 307 4.18 4.30 7.39
C GLN A 307 5.37 4.51 6.45
N PHE A 308 6.46 3.77 6.65
CA PHE A 308 7.64 3.88 5.80
C PHE A 308 7.39 3.42 4.36
N MET A 309 6.57 2.39 4.14
CA MET A 309 6.21 1.92 2.80
C MET A 309 5.30 2.88 2.04
N GLU A 310 4.51 3.70 2.73
CA GLU A 310 3.64 4.72 2.11
C GLU A 310 4.42 5.98 1.73
N CYS A 311 5.57 6.20 2.36
CA CYS A 311 6.36 7.40 2.18
C CYS A 311 6.80 7.59 0.70
N GLN A 312 6.53 8.76 0.15
CA GLN A 312 7.04 9.16 -1.16
C GLN A 312 8.52 9.59 -1.03
N LYS A 313 9.36 8.96 -1.86
CA LYS A 313 10.81 9.04 -1.76
C LYS A 313 11.36 10.16 -2.64
N GLU A 314 11.42 11.36 -2.15
CA GLU A 314 12.21 12.44 -2.74
C GLU A 314 13.29 12.85 -1.74
N THR A 315 14.51 12.39 -1.97
CA THR A 315 15.66 12.75 -1.15
C THR A 315 16.41 13.92 -1.79
N ALA A 316 16.28 15.08 -1.21
CA ALA A 316 17.15 16.22 -1.52
C ALA A 316 18.01 16.54 -0.29
N GLY A 317 19.24 16.08 -0.26
CA GLY A 317 20.23 16.38 0.75
C GLY A 317 20.48 15.28 1.80
N SER A 318 21.46 15.45 2.67
CA SER A 318 21.81 14.48 3.70
C SER A 318 20.76 14.45 4.81
N LEU A 319 20.04 13.33 4.93
CA LEU A 319 19.05 13.08 5.98
C LEU A 319 19.62 13.36 7.39
N ARG A 320 20.89 12.98 7.60
CA ARG A 320 21.57 13.20 8.86
C ARG A 320 21.69 14.69 9.24
N GLN A 321 22.12 15.55 8.31
CA GLN A 321 22.25 16.98 8.60
C GLN A 321 20.90 17.62 8.93
N ARG A 322 19.85 17.21 8.24
CA ARG A 322 18.48 17.68 8.51
C ARG A 322 17.98 17.18 9.86
N TYR A 323 18.21 15.92 10.17
CA TYR A 323 17.85 15.35 11.47
C TYR A 323 18.54 16.11 12.59
N GLU A 324 19.86 16.32 12.51
CA GLU A 324 20.64 17.08 13.49
C GLU A 324 20.17 18.55 13.59
N GLN A 325 19.66 19.15 12.52
CA GLN A 325 19.08 20.50 12.55
C GLN A 325 17.72 20.53 13.23
N GLN A 326 16.84 19.60 12.94
CA GLN A 326 15.48 19.53 13.44
C GLN A 326 15.43 19.11 14.92
N TYR A 327 16.30 18.17 15.31
CA TYR A 327 16.35 17.60 16.66
C TYR A 327 17.64 17.96 17.42
N ARG A 328 18.26 19.09 17.09
CA ARG A 328 19.56 19.55 17.60
C ARG A 328 19.61 19.74 19.12
N CYS A 329 18.47 19.89 19.74
CA CYS A 329 18.37 20.09 21.19
C CYS A 329 18.25 18.78 21.99
N GLU A 330 18.07 17.63 21.33
CA GLU A 330 17.70 16.43 22.04
C GLU A 330 18.89 15.47 22.29
N HIS A 331 19.88 15.33 21.42
CA HIS A 331 21.06 14.46 21.66
C HIS A 331 22.25 14.70 20.72
N PRO A 332 23.49 14.61 21.18
CA PRO A 332 24.65 14.52 20.29
C PRO A 332 24.64 13.15 19.60
N VAL A 333 24.48 13.15 18.29
CA VAL A 333 24.57 11.91 17.48
C VAL A 333 26.01 11.42 17.48
N HIS A 334 26.33 10.45 18.34
CA HIS A 334 27.64 9.81 18.31
C HIS A 334 27.74 8.85 17.13
N ARG A 335 28.84 8.95 16.37
CA ARG A 335 29.18 7.99 15.31
C ARG A 335 29.45 6.63 15.93
N LEU A 336 28.73 5.63 15.49
CA LEU A 336 29.17 4.25 15.53
C LEU A 336 30.10 3.97 14.35
#